data_788ad55ba118b48199ad5391b4811caf
#
_entry.id   788ad55ba118b48199ad5391b4811caf
#
_cell.length_a   1.000
_cell.length_b   1.000
_cell.length_c   1.000
_cell.angle_alpha   90.00
_cell.angle_beta   90.00
_cell.angle_gamma   90.00
#
_symmetry.space_group_name_H-M   'P 1'
#
loop_
_entity.id
_entity.type
_entity.pdbx_description
1 polymer ?
#
loop_
_entity_poly.entity_id
_entity_poly.type
_entity_poly.pdbx_seq_one_letter_code
_entity_poly.pdbx_strand_id
1 'polypeptide(L)'
;AHFFPYAYSALNIGKTVGMPIPGTATAVWWENLLDPSLVFGMPMVGVKNTEGEFLENNQLEPDYRVKNDPESIAKGRDKQIDKAVEVLLEQLDQ
;
A
#
# COMPACT_ATOMS: atom_id res chain seq x y z
N ALA A 1 5.48 2.45 -1.55
CA ALA A 1 4.39 1.81 -2.31
C ALA A 1 2.98 2.33 -1.93
N HIS A 2 2.87 3.50 -1.30
CA HIS A 2 1.58 4.04 -0.85
C HIS A 2 0.76 4.67 -2.00
N PHE A 3 1.41 5.31 -2.96
CA PHE A 3 0.74 6.13 -3.98
C PHE A 3 -0.14 5.34 -4.94
N PHE A 4 0.32 4.21 -5.44
CA PHE A 4 -0.46 3.40 -6.38
C PHE A 4 -1.76 2.89 -5.75
N PRO A 5 -1.75 2.18 -4.60
CA PRO A 5 -2.98 1.73 -3.98
C PRO A 5 -3.87 2.88 -3.51
N TYR A 6 -3.31 4.01 -3.11
CA TYR A 6 -4.08 5.20 -2.80
C TYR A 6 -4.85 5.72 -4.03
N ALA A 7 -4.17 5.91 -5.15
CA ALA A 7 -4.80 6.35 -6.40
C ALA A 7 -5.84 5.34 -6.91
N TYR A 8 -5.56 4.06 -6.80
CA TYR A 8 -6.48 2.98 -7.16
C TYR A 8 -7.79 3.06 -6.38
N SER A 9 -7.71 3.28 -5.05
CA SER A 9 -8.87 3.45 -4.19
C SER A 9 -9.60 4.77 -4.44
N ALA A 10 -8.86 5.88 -4.57
CA ALA A 10 -9.42 7.21 -4.77
C ALA A 10 -10.19 7.32 -6.10
N LEU A 11 -9.71 6.65 -7.15
CA LEU A 11 -10.37 6.59 -8.46
C LEU A 11 -11.45 5.49 -8.54
N ASN A 12 -11.66 4.76 -7.46
CA ASN A 12 -12.63 3.68 -7.37
C ASN A 12 -12.52 2.66 -8.52
N ILE A 13 -11.28 2.27 -8.85
CA ILE A 13 -10.99 1.36 -9.96
C ILE A 13 -11.44 -0.06 -9.62
N GLY A 14 -11.25 -0.50 -8.36
CA GLY A 14 -11.63 -1.83 -7.91
C GLY A 14 -11.45 -1.98 -6.41
N LYS A 15 -11.56 -3.20 -5.93
CA LYS A 15 -11.41 -3.53 -4.50
C LYS A 15 -9.97 -3.83 -4.14
N THR A 16 -9.61 -3.52 -2.90
CA THR A 16 -8.29 -3.79 -2.33
C THR A 16 -8.40 -4.85 -1.24
N VAL A 17 -7.45 -5.77 -1.24
CA VAL A 17 -7.40 -6.90 -0.28
C VAL A 17 -6.01 -6.95 0.34
N GLY A 18 -5.94 -7.07 1.65
CA GLY A 18 -4.67 -7.18 2.35
C GLY A 18 -4.69 -6.61 3.75
N MET A 19 -3.55 -6.10 4.17
CA MET A 19 -3.39 -5.38 5.43
C MET A 19 -3.22 -3.88 5.18
N PRO A 20 -3.49 -3.04 6.18
CA PRO A 20 -3.29 -1.59 6.04
C PRO A 20 -1.88 -1.26 5.55
N ILE A 21 -1.79 -0.36 4.58
CA ILE A 21 -0.50 0.12 4.05
C ILE A 21 0.02 1.22 4.98
N PRO A 22 1.31 1.15 5.39
CA PRO A 22 1.91 2.21 6.20
C PRO A 22 1.78 3.59 5.59
N GLY A 23 1.59 4.59 6.42
CA GLY A 23 1.36 5.98 6.01
C GLY A 23 2.63 6.73 5.61
N THR A 24 3.49 6.13 4.79
CA THR A 24 4.69 6.79 4.26
C THR A 24 4.40 7.35 2.86
N ALA A 25 4.23 8.64 2.75
CA ALA A 25 3.78 9.28 1.52
C ALA A 25 4.54 10.59 1.23
N THR A 26 5.84 10.61 1.49
CA THR A 26 6.73 11.70 1.11
C THR A 26 7.71 11.25 0.04
N ALA A 27 8.06 12.15 -0.87
CA ALA A 27 9.17 11.93 -1.79
C ALA A 27 10.48 12.36 -1.11
N VAL A 28 11.52 11.56 -1.30
CA VAL A 28 12.83 11.80 -0.69
C VAL A 28 13.85 12.16 -1.76
N TRP A 29 14.79 13.02 -1.38
CA TRP A 29 16.01 13.27 -2.12
C TRP A 29 17.14 12.49 -1.47
N TRP A 30 17.96 11.83 -2.28
CA TRP A 30 19.07 11.01 -1.82
C TRP A 30 20.37 11.81 -1.79
N GLU A 31 20.95 11.95 -0.58
CA GLU A 31 22.21 12.63 -0.38
C GLU A 31 23.31 11.62 -0.02
N ASN A 32 24.44 11.72 -0.72
CA ASN A 32 25.63 10.96 -0.37
C ASN A 32 26.32 11.61 0.84
N LEU A 33 26.64 10.82 1.83
CA LEU A 33 27.37 11.31 2.99
C LEU A 33 28.89 11.42 2.69
N LEU A 34 29.66 11.89 3.66
CA LEU A 34 31.13 11.97 3.55
C LEU A 34 31.76 10.61 3.23
N ASP A 35 31.23 9.55 3.80
CA ASP A 35 31.49 8.19 3.35
C ASP A 35 30.56 7.84 2.19
N PRO A 36 31.08 7.71 0.96
CA PRO A 36 30.24 7.51 -0.22
C PRO A 36 29.50 6.18 -0.27
N SER A 37 29.81 5.24 0.65
CA SER A 37 29.04 4.00 0.82
C SER A 37 27.73 4.23 1.56
N LEU A 38 27.55 5.38 2.19
CA LEU A 38 26.37 5.74 2.97
C LEU A 38 25.54 6.79 2.24
N VAL A 39 24.25 6.53 2.12
CA VAL A 39 23.29 7.42 1.45
C VAL A 39 22.14 7.69 2.42
N PHE A 40 21.74 8.96 2.51
CA PHE A 40 20.63 9.40 3.35
C PHE A 40 19.48 9.90 2.51
N GLY A 41 18.27 9.39 2.76
CA GLY A 41 17.04 9.85 2.11
C GLY A 41 16.39 10.98 2.91
N MET A 42 16.41 12.20 2.38
CA MET A 42 15.84 13.39 3.02
C MET A 42 14.44 13.64 2.47
N PRO A 43 13.39 13.66 3.32
CA PRO A 43 12.04 14.02 2.87
C PRO A 43 12.00 15.46 2.37
N MET A 44 11.64 15.66 1.11
CA MET A 44 11.65 16.99 0.46
C MET A 44 10.27 17.44 0.01
N VAL A 45 9.38 16.50 -0.34
CA VAL A 45 8.09 16.80 -0.95
C VAL A 45 6.99 16.01 -0.25
N GLY A 46 6.02 16.72 0.31
CA GLY A 46 4.78 16.16 0.83
C GLY A 46 3.72 16.06 -0.28
N VAL A 47 2.90 15.03 -0.22
CA VAL A 47 1.79 14.82 -1.16
C VAL A 47 0.48 15.00 -0.41
N LYS A 48 -0.43 15.79 -1.00
CA LYS A 48 -1.77 16.03 -0.48
C LYS A 48 -2.82 15.30 -1.32
N ASN A 49 -3.93 14.94 -0.67
CA ASN A 49 -5.11 14.47 -1.35
C ASN A 49 -5.90 15.65 -1.99
N THR A 50 -7.00 15.34 -2.64
CA THR A 50 -7.88 16.35 -3.25
C THR A 50 -8.58 17.26 -2.23
N GLU A 51 -8.62 16.88 -0.97
CA GLU A 51 -9.19 17.65 0.14
C GLU A 51 -8.15 18.54 0.84
N GLY A 52 -6.88 18.51 0.37
CA GLY A 52 -5.80 19.33 0.91
C GLY A 52 -5.10 18.75 2.14
N GLU A 53 -5.39 17.51 2.51
CA GLU A 53 -4.75 16.83 3.63
C GLU A 53 -3.51 16.08 3.18
N PHE A 54 -2.46 16.08 3.99
CA PHE A 54 -1.26 15.30 3.72
C PHE A 54 -1.51 13.80 3.87
N LEU A 55 -0.99 13.01 2.93
CA LEU A 55 -1.08 11.55 2.98
C LEU A 55 -0.12 10.93 4.00
N GLU A 56 0.94 11.64 4.36
CA GLU A 56 1.91 11.17 5.36
C GLU A 56 1.25 10.94 6.71
N ASN A 57 1.66 9.88 7.39
CA ASN A 57 1.12 9.41 8.69
C ASN A 57 -0.33 8.93 8.65
N ASN A 58 -0.92 8.77 7.48
CA ASN A 58 -2.25 8.19 7.33
C ASN A 58 -2.15 6.82 6.65
N GLN A 59 -2.49 5.77 7.37
CA GLN A 59 -2.54 4.43 6.81
C GLN A 59 -3.68 4.32 5.79
N LEU A 60 -3.43 3.57 4.72
CA LEU A 60 -4.47 3.23 3.75
C LEU A 60 -5.09 1.89 4.15
N GLU A 61 -6.37 1.93 4.53
CA GLU A 61 -7.13 0.72 4.85
C GLU A 61 -7.58 0.00 3.57
N PRO A 62 -7.44 -1.33 3.50
CA PRO A 62 -8.00 -2.10 2.40
C PRO A 62 -9.52 -2.26 2.54
N ASP A 63 -10.21 -2.51 1.43
CA ASP A 63 -11.65 -2.87 1.46
C ASP A 63 -11.87 -4.18 2.22
N TYR A 64 -10.96 -5.14 2.06
CA TYR A 64 -10.99 -6.43 2.76
C TYR A 64 -9.69 -6.66 3.50
N ARG A 65 -9.75 -6.66 4.82
CA ARG A 65 -8.58 -6.86 5.67
C ARG A 65 -8.29 -8.34 5.83
N VAL A 66 -7.23 -8.81 5.19
CA VAL A 66 -6.78 -10.20 5.20
C VAL A 66 -5.30 -10.27 5.49
N LYS A 67 -4.92 -10.99 6.53
CA LYS A 67 -3.53 -11.22 6.91
C LYS A 67 -3.08 -12.62 6.48
N ASN A 68 -1.93 -12.69 5.81
CA ASN A 68 -1.24 -13.95 5.60
C ASN A 68 -0.48 -14.34 6.87
N ASP A 69 -0.68 -15.55 7.35
CA ASP A 69 0.06 -16.10 8.47
C ASP A 69 1.23 -16.96 7.98
N PRO A 70 2.32 -17.06 8.78
CA PRO A 70 3.51 -17.80 8.36
C PRO A 70 3.24 -19.28 8.06
N GLU A 71 2.32 -19.90 8.77
CA GLU A 71 1.99 -21.31 8.56
C GLU A 71 1.35 -21.56 7.20
N SER A 72 0.40 -20.72 6.80
CA SER A 72 -0.26 -20.82 5.49
C SER A 72 0.73 -20.57 4.35
N ILE A 73 1.60 -19.58 4.49
CA ILE A 73 2.64 -19.27 3.51
C ILE A 73 3.63 -20.44 3.37
N ALA A 74 4.05 -21.03 4.49
CA ALA A 74 4.95 -22.19 4.48
C ALA A 74 4.34 -23.42 3.75
N LYS A 75 3.02 -23.51 3.75
CA LYS A 75 2.26 -24.54 3.00
C LYS A 75 1.95 -24.13 1.55
N GLY A 76 2.48 -23.00 1.08
CA GLY A 76 2.25 -22.48 -0.25
C GLY A 76 0.87 -21.88 -0.47
N ARG A 77 0.16 -21.51 0.59
CA ARG A 77 -1.17 -20.93 0.54
C ARG A 77 -1.14 -19.44 0.84
N ASP A 78 -1.70 -18.65 -0.07
CA ASP A 78 -1.84 -17.19 0.07
C ASP A 78 -3.32 -16.83 0.28
N LYS A 79 -3.67 -16.52 1.54
CA LYS A 79 -5.04 -16.16 1.91
C LYS A 79 -5.51 -14.85 1.28
N GLN A 80 -4.59 -13.94 0.97
CA GLN A 80 -4.92 -12.67 0.30
C GLN A 80 -5.35 -12.90 -1.13
N ILE A 81 -4.65 -13.78 -1.86
CA ILE A 81 -5.04 -14.19 -3.22
C ILE A 81 -6.38 -14.94 -3.18
N ASP A 82 -6.56 -15.88 -2.24
CA ASP A 82 -7.81 -16.61 -2.09
C ASP A 82 -9.00 -15.63 -1.94
N LYS A 83 -8.86 -14.63 -1.08
CA LYS A 83 -9.92 -13.62 -0.87
C LYS A 83 -10.12 -12.73 -2.09
N ALA A 84 -9.07 -12.35 -2.79
CA ALA A 84 -9.17 -11.55 -4.02
C ALA A 84 -9.96 -12.31 -5.11
N VAL A 85 -9.70 -13.59 -5.27
CA VAL A 85 -10.44 -14.46 -6.19
C VAL A 85 -11.92 -14.57 -5.81
N GLU A 86 -12.21 -14.80 -4.52
CA GLU A 86 -13.58 -14.83 -4.01
C GLU A 86 -14.35 -13.55 -4.34
N VAL A 87 -13.76 -12.39 -4.05
CA VAL A 87 -14.38 -11.08 -4.32
C VAL A 87 -14.63 -10.86 -5.82
N LEU A 88 -13.68 -11.26 -6.68
CA LEU A 88 -13.85 -11.16 -8.13
C LEU A 88 -14.96 -12.08 -8.65
N LEU A 89 -15.05 -13.31 -8.14
CA LEU A 89 -16.12 -14.24 -8.51
C LEU A 89 -17.50 -13.71 -8.08
N GLU A 90 -17.62 -13.15 -6.89
CA GLU A 90 -18.84 -12.49 -6.43
C GLU A 90 -19.27 -11.34 -7.35
N GLN A 91 -18.31 -10.55 -7.85
CA GLN A 91 -18.59 -9.46 -8.79
C GLN A 91 -19.06 -9.97 -10.16
N LEU A 92 -18.56 -11.12 -10.62
CA LEU A 92 -18.98 -11.72 -11.89
C LEU A 92 -20.41 -12.29 -11.83
N ASP A 93 -20.84 -12.73 -10.65
CA ASP A 93 -22.19 -13.29 -10.44
C ASP A 93 -23.28 -12.20 -10.29
N GLN A 94 -22.88 -10.95 -10.26
CA GLN A 94 -23.81 -9.80 -10.25
C GLN A 94 -24.17 -9.32 -11.69
#